data_43308ea6ad2407ece3900319c7d22a4f
#
_entry.id   43308ea6ad2407ece3900319c7d22a4f
#
_cell.length_a   1.000
_cell.length_b   1.000
_cell.length_c   1.000
_cell.angle_alpha   90.00
_cell.angle_beta   90.00
_cell.angle_gamma   90.00
#
_symmetry.space_group_name_H-M   'P 1'
#
loop_
_entity.id
_entity.type
_entity.pdbx_description
1 polymer ?
#
loop_
_entity_poly.entity_id
_entity_poly.type
_entity_poly.pdbx_seq_one_letter_code
_entity_poly.pdbx_strand_id
1 'polypeptide(L)'
;KSDINEWRQFAIFDANKYTRNLVDIGNGKYNLMILCWGPGMASSVHDHTDAHCFVKILDGELTETKYEWPRKRHTPLEVSDHKTYGMNGVSYMNDELGLHRMENLSHSNGAVSLHLYIPPYSTCNAFDERTGKKTQCTVTFYSKYGEKVDYRGSKEGK
;
A
#
# COMPACT_ATOMS: atom_id res chain seq x y z
N LYS A 1 0.84 15.54 15.03
CA LYS A 1 1.66 15.79 13.82
C LYS A 1 2.82 14.81 13.84
N SER A 2 3.12 14.17 12.71
CA SER A 2 4.33 13.35 12.55
C SER A 2 5.51 14.25 12.22
N ASP A 3 6.64 14.05 12.91
CA ASP A 3 7.87 14.79 12.63
C ASP A 3 8.58 14.16 11.44
N ILE A 4 8.89 14.97 10.43
CA ILE A 4 9.63 14.53 9.24
C ILE A 4 11.00 13.92 9.58
N ASN A 5 11.65 14.39 10.64
CA ASN A 5 12.94 13.87 11.08
C ASN A 5 12.86 12.43 11.59
N GLU A 6 11.68 11.99 12.07
CA GLU A 6 11.47 10.62 12.55
C GLU A 6 11.31 9.61 11.42
N TRP A 7 10.65 9.98 10.32
CA TRP A 7 10.29 9.03 9.26
C TRP A 7 11.10 9.16 7.97
N ARG A 8 11.75 10.31 7.73
CA ARG A 8 12.48 10.60 6.48
C ARG A 8 13.52 9.55 6.11
N GLN A 9 14.22 8.99 7.09
CA GLN A 9 15.23 7.94 6.89
C GLN A 9 14.68 6.66 6.25
N PHE A 10 13.37 6.40 6.39
CA PHE A 10 12.70 5.23 5.81
C PHE A 10 12.01 5.53 4.48
N ALA A 11 11.90 6.78 4.07
CA ALA A 11 11.18 7.20 2.87
C ALA A 11 12.10 7.13 1.63
N ILE A 12 12.21 5.94 1.03
CA ILE A 12 13.06 5.70 -0.13
C ILE A 12 12.18 5.60 -1.37
N PHE A 13 12.36 6.52 -2.32
CA PHE A 13 11.63 6.56 -3.59
C PHE A 13 12.34 5.75 -4.67
N ASP A 14 11.57 5.21 -5.61
CA ASP A 14 12.02 4.66 -6.88
C ASP A 14 11.34 5.45 -8.02
N ALA A 15 12.07 5.69 -9.11
CA ALA A 15 11.57 6.49 -10.23
C ALA A 15 10.45 5.79 -11.03
N ASN A 16 10.35 4.47 -10.95
CA ASN A 16 9.49 3.66 -11.84
C ASN A 16 8.29 3.04 -11.14
N LYS A 17 8.31 2.95 -9.80
CA LYS A 17 7.27 2.28 -9.02
C LYS A 17 7.14 2.88 -7.63
N TYR A 18 5.97 2.78 -7.01
CA TYR A 18 5.85 3.06 -5.59
C TYR A 18 6.59 1.98 -4.78
N THR A 19 7.09 2.38 -3.62
CA THR A 19 7.93 1.53 -2.78
C THR A 19 7.27 1.25 -1.44
N ARG A 20 7.52 0.04 -0.90
CA ARG A 20 7.18 -0.34 0.47
C ARG A 20 8.45 -0.43 1.28
N ASN A 21 8.57 0.39 2.31
CA ASN A 21 9.74 0.49 3.16
C ASN A 21 9.36 0.06 4.58
N LEU A 22 9.82 -1.12 5.00
CA LEU A 22 9.49 -1.69 6.30
C LEU A 22 10.19 -0.91 7.42
N VAL A 23 9.42 -0.48 8.43
CA VAL A 23 9.92 0.26 9.58
C VAL A 23 10.02 -0.62 10.81
N ASP A 24 8.96 -1.40 11.12
CA ASP A 24 8.89 -2.21 12.33
C ASP A 24 7.94 -3.40 12.13
N ILE A 25 8.22 -4.50 12.78
CA ILE A 25 7.40 -5.73 12.76
C ILE A 25 6.73 -6.06 14.08
N GLY A 26 6.94 -5.24 15.13
CA GLY A 26 6.28 -5.39 16.43
C GLY A 26 6.38 -6.80 17.03
N ASN A 27 7.56 -7.43 16.98
CA ASN A 27 7.77 -8.83 17.36
C ASN A 27 6.83 -9.83 16.62
N GLY A 28 6.55 -9.55 15.35
CA GLY A 28 5.67 -10.37 14.52
C GLY A 28 4.17 -10.10 14.70
N LYS A 29 3.80 -9.07 15.47
CA LYS A 29 2.39 -8.74 15.74
C LYS A 29 1.77 -7.82 14.68
N TYR A 30 2.57 -7.00 14.02
CA TYR A 30 2.14 -6.08 12.98
C TYR A 30 3.26 -5.81 11.97
N ASN A 31 2.91 -5.22 10.83
CA ASN A 31 3.85 -4.58 9.93
C ASN A 31 3.57 -3.07 9.91
N LEU A 32 4.57 -2.29 10.27
CA LEU A 32 4.58 -0.84 10.09
C LEU A 32 5.50 -0.50 8.94
N MET A 33 4.99 0.18 7.93
CA MET A 33 5.76 0.51 6.73
C MET A 33 5.44 1.90 6.19
N ILE A 34 6.41 2.48 5.49
CA ILE A 34 6.26 3.73 4.76
C ILE A 34 6.22 3.42 3.27
N LEU A 35 5.20 3.92 2.59
CA LEU A 35 5.07 3.84 1.14
C LEU A 35 5.38 5.20 0.53
N CYS A 36 6.20 5.17 -0.52
CA CYS A 36 6.58 6.37 -1.28
C CYS A 36 6.02 6.28 -2.69
N TRP A 37 5.28 7.30 -3.09
CA TRP A 37 4.52 7.36 -4.32
C TRP A 37 5.02 8.50 -5.19
N GLY A 38 5.66 8.19 -6.31
CA GLY A 38 5.95 9.20 -7.32
C GLY A 38 4.67 9.72 -7.99
N PRO A 39 4.76 10.82 -8.76
CA PRO A 39 3.62 11.35 -9.50
C PRO A 39 2.94 10.30 -10.38
N GLY A 40 1.61 10.20 -10.31
CA GLY A 40 0.80 9.27 -11.10
C GLY A 40 0.86 7.80 -10.68
N MET A 41 1.59 7.45 -9.63
CA MET A 41 1.69 6.06 -9.17
C MET A 41 0.45 5.61 -8.41
N ALA A 42 0.05 4.37 -8.64
CA ALA A 42 -1.11 3.75 -8.01
C ALA A 42 -0.83 2.30 -7.60
N SER A 43 -1.49 1.85 -6.55
CA SER A 43 -1.56 0.42 -6.23
C SER A 43 -2.55 -0.30 -7.14
N SER A 44 -2.51 -1.63 -7.17
CA SER A 44 -3.64 -2.43 -7.63
C SER A 44 -4.85 -2.26 -6.71
N VAL A 45 -6.03 -2.64 -7.18
CA VAL A 45 -7.17 -2.90 -6.30
C VAL A 45 -6.86 -4.18 -5.55
N HIS A 46 -6.93 -4.19 -4.22
CA HIS A 46 -6.49 -5.32 -3.40
C HIS A 46 -7.32 -5.49 -2.13
N ASP A 47 -7.25 -6.71 -1.57
CA ASP A 47 -7.74 -7.04 -0.24
C ASP A 47 -6.64 -6.91 0.83
N HIS A 48 -6.97 -7.22 2.08
CA HIS A 48 -6.07 -7.09 3.22
C HIS A 48 -5.88 -8.42 3.99
N THR A 49 -6.30 -9.55 3.41
CA THR A 49 -6.09 -10.89 4.02
C THR A 49 -6.58 -10.94 5.47
N ASP A 50 -7.79 -10.43 5.71
CA ASP A 50 -8.45 -10.31 7.03
C ASP A 50 -7.69 -9.44 8.06
N ALA A 51 -6.69 -8.66 7.63
CA ALA A 51 -5.98 -7.74 8.49
C ALA A 51 -6.67 -6.37 8.58
N HIS A 52 -6.46 -5.68 9.69
CA HIS A 52 -6.76 -4.26 9.82
C HIS A 52 -5.66 -3.45 9.13
N CYS A 53 -6.05 -2.45 8.36
CA CYS A 53 -5.14 -1.55 7.66
C CYS A 53 -5.43 -0.10 8.08
N PHE A 54 -4.43 0.57 8.66
CA PHE A 54 -4.48 1.99 8.95
C PHE A 54 -3.48 2.71 8.03
N VAL A 55 -3.91 3.79 7.41
CA VAL A 55 -3.09 4.61 6.53
C VAL A 55 -3.09 6.05 7.04
N LYS A 56 -1.91 6.63 7.22
CA LYS A 56 -1.76 8.05 7.54
C LYS A 56 -0.91 8.73 6.46
N ILE A 57 -1.37 9.84 5.94
CA ILE A 57 -0.59 10.64 4.98
C ILE A 57 0.45 11.45 5.75
N LEU A 58 1.72 11.23 5.44
CA LEU A 58 2.85 11.92 6.05
C LEU A 58 3.27 13.15 5.23
N ASP A 59 3.17 13.07 3.90
CA ASP A 59 3.49 14.15 2.97
C ASP A 59 2.69 14.00 1.67
N GLY A 60 2.35 15.11 1.04
CA GLY A 60 1.52 15.12 -0.18
C GLY A 60 0.06 14.74 0.10
N GLU A 61 -0.54 14.11 -0.89
CA GLU A 61 -1.92 13.61 -0.81
C GLU A 61 -2.09 12.33 -1.60
N LEU A 62 -3.02 11.47 -1.15
CA LEU A 62 -3.42 10.25 -1.83
C LEU A 62 -4.93 10.17 -1.97
N THR A 63 -5.37 9.64 -3.09
CA THR A 63 -6.78 9.33 -3.33
C THR A 63 -7.03 7.85 -3.12
N GLU A 64 -7.98 7.53 -2.25
CA GLU A 64 -8.48 6.18 -2.03
C GLU A 64 -9.76 5.97 -2.80
N THR A 65 -9.82 4.91 -3.60
CA THR A 65 -11.04 4.41 -4.22
C THR A 65 -11.38 3.07 -3.59
N LYS A 66 -12.57 2.96 -3.00
CA LYS A 66 -13.11 1.71 -2.43
C LYS A 66 -14.04 1.06 -3.42
N TYR A 67 -14.03 -0.27 -3.41
CA TYR A 67 -14.83 -1.10 -4.30
C TYR A 67 -15.59 -2.15 -3.50
N GLU A 68 -16.77 -2.49 -3.98
CA GLU A 68 -17.50 -3.67 -3.52
C GLU A 68 -16.75 -4.96 -3.91
N TRP A 69 -16.93 -6.01 -3.13
CA TRP A 69 -16.48 -7.35 -3.52
C TRP A 69 -17.16 -7.78 -4.82
N PRO A 70 -16.43 -8.40 -5.78
CA PRO A 70 -17.02 -8.84 -7.03
C PRO A 70 -18.09 -9.90 -6.80
N ARG A 71 -19.32 -9.60 -7.20
CA ARG A 71 -20.48 -10.51 -7.06
C ARG A 71 -20.64 -11.45 -8.25
N LYS A 72 -20.12 -11.08 -9.41
CA LYS A 72 -20.22 -11.83 -10.67
C LYS A 72 -18.85 -11.92 -11.33
N ARG A 73 -18.59 -13.05 -12.00
CA ARG A 73 -17.39 -13.21 -12.82
C ARG A 73 -17.48 -12.33 -14.07
N HIS A 74 -16.34 -11.84 -14.54
CA HIS A 74 -16.20 -11.06 -15.78
C HIS A 74 -17.05 -9.77 -15.81
N THR A 75 -17.25 -9.14 -14.67
CA THR A 75 -17.91 -7.84 -14.56
C THR A 75 -16.97 -6.82 -13.93
N PRO A 76 -17.06 -5.54 -14.34
CA PRO A 76 -16.31 -4.48 -13.68
C PRO A 76 -16.60 -4.40 -12.18
N LEU A 77 -15.60 -4.01 -11.40
CA LEU A 77 -15.78 -3.72 -9.97
C LEU A 77 -16.63 -2.47 -9.79
N GLU A 78 -17.52 -2.50 -8.81
CA GLU A 78 -18.36 -1.36 -8.46
C GLU A 78 -17.66 -0.48 -7.43
N VAL A 79 -17.51 0.81 -7.74
CA VAL A 79 -16.95 1.81 -6.81
C VAL A 79 -17.98 2.09 -5.72
N SER A 80 -17.58 1.97 -4.45
CA SER A 80 -18.42 2.27 -3.30
C SER A 80 -18.10 3.63 -2.66
N ASP A 81 -16.85 4.08 -2.73
CA ASP A 81 -16.41 5.36 -2.16
C ASP A 81 -15.15 5.88 -2.89
N HIS A 82 -14.95 7.19 -2.85
CA HIS A 82 -13.81 7.87 -3.46
C HIS A 82 -13.45 9.10 -2.65
N LYS A 83 -12.25 9.13 -2.07
CA LYS A 83 -11.84 10.19 -1.16
C LYS A 83 -10.35 10.50 -1.26
N THR A 84 -10.02 11.79 -1.27
CA THR A 84 -8.64 12.29 -1.20
C THR A 84 -8.29 12.68 0.23
N TYR A 85 -7.14 12.22 0.69
CA TYR A 85 -6.57 12.51 2.00
C TYR A 85 -5.30 13.33 1.82
N GLY A 86 -5.25 14.48 2.45
CA GLY A 86 -4.05 15.31 2.55
C GLY A 86 -3.21 14.96 3.78
N MET A 87 -2.15 15.73 4.01
CA MET A 87 -1.22 15.57 5.13
C MET A 87 -1.95 15.43 6.47
N ASN A 88 -1.53 14.44 7.26
CA ASN A 88 -2.13 14.00 8.53
C ASN A 88 -3.54 13.36 8.42
N GLY A 89 -4.11 13.25 7.22
CA GLY A 89 -5.32 12.48 6.99
C GLY A 89 -5.10 11.01 7.30
N VAL A 90 -6.13 10.35 7.84
CA VAL A 90 -6.10 8.93 8.22
C VAL A 90 -7.25 8.19 7.56
N SER A 91 -6.95 7.05 6.97
CA SER A 91 -7.93 6.10 6.45
C SER A 91 -7.81 4.76 7.18
N TYR A 92 -8.92 4.05 7.30
CA TYR A 92 -8.99 2.68 7.81
C TYR A 92 -9.64 1.78 6.79
N MET A 93 -9.09 0.57 6.63
CA MET A 93 -9.60 -0.45 5.73
C MET A 93 -9.51 -1.84 6.35
N ASN A 94 -10.46 -2.68 6.05
CA ASN A 94 -10.46 -4.12 6.27
C ASN A 94 -11.31 -4.81 5.20
N ASP A 95 -11.30 -6.15 5.15
CA ASP A 95 -12.01 -6.88 4.12
C ASP A 95 -13.55 -6.80 4.23
N GLU A 96 -14.11 -6.46 5.39
CA GLU A 96 -15.55 -6.22 5.57
C GLU A 96 -16.00 -4.95 4.84
N LEU A 97 -15.11 -3.97 4.70
CA LEU A 97 -15.36 -2.71 3.99
C LEU A 97 -15.17 -2.81 2.48
N GLY A 98 -14.71 -3.95 1.97
CA GLY A 98 -14.50 -4.21 0.55
C GLY A 98 -13.03 -4.21 0.14
N LEU A 99 -12.77 -3.78 -1.08
CA LEU A 99 -11.45 -3.64 -1.69
C LEU A 99 -11.10 -2.17 -1.82
N HIS A 100 -9.80 -1.86 -1.96
CA HIS A 100 -9.40 -0.49 -2.28
C HIS A 100 -8.17 -0.40 -3.18
N ARG A 101 -7.99 0.79 -3.76
CA ARG A 101 -6.80 1.25 -4.44
C ARG A 101 -6.40 2.61 -3.90
N MET A 102 -5.09 2.81 -3.70
CA MET A 102 -4.49 4.10 -3.35
C MET A 102 -3.74 4.65 -4.56
N GLU A 103 -3.83 5.97 -4.78
CA GLU A 103 -3.27 6.62 -5.97
C GLU A 103 -2.76 8.03 -5.66
N ASN A 104 -1.57 8.35 -6.18
CA ASN A 104 -1.07 9.72 -6.23
C ASN A 104 -1.47 10.35 -7.56
N LEU A 105 -2.49 11.20 -7.55
CA LEU A 105 -3.01 11.88 -8.74
C LEU A 105 -2.19 13.11 -9.17
N SER A 106 -1.22 13.54 -8.37
CA SER A 106 -0.36 14.67 -8.74
C SER A 106 0.48 14.35 -9.98
N HIS A 107 0.67 15.32 -10.83
CA HIS A 107 1.55 15.23 -12.01
C HIS A 107 3.01 15.59 -11.71
N SER A 108 3.27 16.19 -10.56
CA SER A 108 4.60 16.74 -10.24
C SER A 108 5.11 16.40 -8.83
N ASN A 109 4.24 16.13 -7.88
CA ASN A 109 4.60 15.96 -6.48
C ASN A 109 4.51 14.51 -6.04
N GLY A 110 5.52 14.04 -5.29
CA GLY A 110 5.47 12.77 -4.59
C GLY A 110 4.54 12.81 -3.38
N ALA A 111 4.19 11.63 -2.89
CA ALA A 111 3.45 11.45 -1.64
C ALA A 111 4.12 10.39 -0.77
N VAL A 112 3.94 10.51 0.54
CA VAL A 112 4.43 9.55 1.53
C VAL A 112 3.31 9.18 2.47
N SER A 113 3.11 7.88 2.68
CA SER A 113 2.09 7.34 3.58
C SER A 113 2.66 6.32 4.54
N LEU A 114 2.16 6.33 5.78
CA LEU A 114 2.47 5.35 6.82
C LEU A 114 1.34 4.34 6.86
N HIS A 115 1.68 3.06 6.76
CA HIS A 115 0.72 1.95 6.78
C HIS A 115 1.00 1.04 7.96
N LEU A 116 -0.05 0.66 8.67
CA LEU A 116 -0.02 -0.30 9.76
C LEU A 116 -0.98 -1.44 9.43
N TYR A 117 -0.45 -2.66 9.32
CA TYR A 117 -1.23 -3.89 9.10
C TYR A 117 -1.18 -4.77 10.34
N ILE A 118 -2.36 -5.14 10.88
CA ILE A 118 -2.50 -5.98 12.07
C ILE A 118 -3.58 -7.05 11.80
N PRO A 119 -3.26 -8.33 11.87
CA PRO A 119 -1.93 -8.94 11.91
C PRO A 119 -1.13 -8.72 10.63
N PRO A 120 0.18 -9.00 10.64
CA PRO A 120 0.99 -8.89 9.42
C PRO A 120 0.61 -10.01 8.43
N TYR A 121 0.76 -9.74 7.13
CA TYR A 121 0.56 -10.73 6.08
C TYR A 121 1.62 -10.58 4.98
N SER A 122 1.94 -11.69 4.31
CA SER A 122 2.93 -11.75 3.23
C SER A 122 2.32 -11.89 1.85
N THR A 123 1.04 -12.24 1.76
CA THR A 123 0.29 -12.38 0.51
C THR A 123 -1.05 -11.68 0.60
N CYS A 124 -1.49 -11.11 -0.49
CA CYS A 124 -2.83 -10.56 -0.66
C CYS A 124 -3.33 -10.85 -2.08
N ASN A 125 -4.56 -10.51 -2.38
CA ASN A 125 -5.10 -10.64 -3.73
C ASN A 125 -5.23 -9.27 -4.38
N ALA A 126 -4.79 -9.19 -5.64
CA ALA A 126 -5.07 -8.09 -6.54
C ALA A 126 -6.25 -8.44 -7.43
N PHE A 127 -7.05 -7.43 -7.76
CA PHE A 127 -8.28 -7.58 -8.56
C PHE A 127 -8.20 -6.68 -9.78
N ASP A 128 -8.51 -7.25 -10.95
CA ASP A 128 -8.65 -6.47 -12.17
C ASP A 128 -9.95 -5.67 -12.13
N GLU A 129 -9.89 -4.35 -12.32
CA GLU A 129 -11.05 -3.45 -12.21
C GLU A 129 -12.15 -3.75 -13.22
N ARG A 130 -11.78 -4.20 -14.42
CA ARG A 130 -12.73 -4.43 -15.53
C ARG A 130 -13.39 -5.79 -15.49
N THR A 131 -12.73 -6.77 -14.91
CA THR A 131 -13.19 -8.17 -14.95
C THR A 131 -13.46 -8.77 -13.57
N GLY A 132 -13.01 -8.12 -12.49
CA GLY A 132 -13.06 -8.67 -11.13
C GLY A 132 -12.14 -9.88 -10.94
N LYS A 133 -11.25 -10.19 -11.90
CA LYS A 133 -10.35 -11.34 -11.83
C LYS A 133 -9.37 -11.18 -10.69
N LYS A 134 -9.31 -12.18 -9.81
CA LYS A 134 -8.41 -12.25 -8.67
C LYS A 134 -7.07 -12.88 -9.06
N THR A 135 -5.97 -12.28 -8.61
CA THR A 135 -4.61 -12.82 -8.73
C THR A 135 -3.91 -12.68 -7.38
N GLN A 136 -3.30 -13.75 -6.88
CA GLN A 136 -2.53 -13.69 -5.65
C GLN A 136 -1.20 -12.96 -5.89
N CYS A 137 -0.85 -12.06 -4.96
CA CYS A 137 0.38 -11.29 -4.98
C CYS A 137 1.14 -11.48 -3.68
N THR A 138 2.48 -11.51 -3.78
CA THR A 138 3.35 -11.49 -2.61
C THR A 138 3.71 -10.06 -2.27
N VAL A 139 3.60 -9.71 -0.99
CA VAL A 139 4.06 -8.42 -0.48
C VAL A 139 5.57 -8.44 -0.38
N THR A 140 6.23 -7.52 -1.11
CA THR A 140 7.69 -7.38 -1.10
C THR A 140 8.07 -6.00 -0.57
N PHE A 141 9.25 -5.91 0.06
CA PHE A 141 9.78 -4.66 0.58
C PHE A 141 10.95 -4.15 -0.27
N TYR A 142 10.89 -2.88 -0.63
CA TYR A 142 11.99 -2.18 -1.30
C TYR A 142 13.17 -1.93 -0.35
N SER A 143 12.85 -1.62 0.90
CA SER A 143 13.83 -1.47 1.99
C SER A 143 13.28 -2.06 3.29
N LYS A 144 14.20 -2.40 4.20
CA LYS A 144 13.89 -2.82 5.56
C LYS A 144 14.79 -2.06 6.52
N TYR A 145 14.18 -1.41 7.51
CA TYR A 145 14.88 -0.67 8.57
C TYR A 145 15.85 0.39 8.03
N GLY A 146 15.48 1.06 6.93
CA GLY A 146 16.27 2.10 6.29
C GLY A 146 17.31 1.60 5.28
N GLU A 147 17.42 0.29 5.06
CA GLU A 147 18.38 -0.31 4.12
C GLU A 147 17.66 -0.97 2.94
N LYS A 148 18.12 -0.67 1.72
CA LYS A 148 17.55 -1.26 0.51
C LYS A 148 17.79 -2.76 0.48
N VAL A 149 16.73 -3.53 0.18
CA VAL A 149 16.81 -4.99 0.06
C VAL A 149 17.40 -5.38 -1.28
N ASP A 150 18.44 -6.20 -1.30
CA ASP A 150 19.01 -6.77 -2.51
C ASP A 150 18.46 -8.19 -2.73
N TYR A 151 17.58 -8.33 -3.74
CA TYR A 151 17.01 -9.62 -4.14
C TYR A 151 17.92 -10.43 -5.09
N ARG A 152 19.07 -9.88 -5.54
CA ARG A 152 19.97 -10.55 -6.48
C ARG A 152 20.80 -11.66 -5.85
N GLY A 153 20.94 -11.68 -4.52
CA GLY A 153 21.72 -12.66 -3.77
C GLY A 153 21.03 -13.98 -3.44
N SER A 154 19.71 -14.14 -3.74
CA SER A 154 18.96 -15.34 -3.35
C SER A 154 18.85 -16.41 -4.43
N LYS A 155 19.64 -16.33 -5.51
CA LYS A 155 19.70 -17.34 -6.59
C LYS A 155 20.96 -18.22 -6.59
N GLU A 156 21.68 -18.32 -5.49
CA GLU A 156 22.73 -19.32 -5.33
C GLU A 156 22.45 -20.21 -4.11
N GLY A 157 21.79 -21.31 -4.36
CA GLY A 157 21.54 -22.39 -3.45
C GLY A 157 20.74 -23.47 -4.14
N LYS A 158 21.47 -24.35 -4.83
CA LYS A 158 20.93 -25.60 -5.43
C LYS A 158 20.30 -26.48 -4.37
#